data_e0466cc6c95d2cbba28afc9b2a2b92b2
#
_entry.id   e0466cc6c95d2cbba28afc9b2a2b92b2
#
_cell.length_a   1.000
_cell.length_b   1.000
_cell.length_c   1.000
_cell.angle_alpha   90.00
_cell.angle_beta   90.00
_cell.angle_gamma   90.00
#
_symmetry.space_group_name_H-M   'P 1'
#
loop_
_entity.id
_entity.type
_entity.pdbx_description
1 polymer ?
#
loop_
_entity_poly.entity_id
_entity_poly.type
_entity_poly.pdbx_seq_one_letter_code
_entity_poly.pdbx_strand_id
1 'polypeptide(L)'
;MNGVIIIYRIRNLPQAKKVKFGREFRGYTDKSNRGQYEYYRKGLLDEIPHRKFIRGVLLIKREDREKMLDFMKEYKVEVHARNVELTPKDIEILSTRES
;
A
#
# COMPACT_ATOMS: atom_id res chain seq x y z
N MET A 1 -5.18 -11.02 -17.80
CA MET A 1 -4.49 -11.09 -16.52
C MET A 1 -5.40 -10.59 -15.42
N ASN A 2 -5.29 -11.21 -14.27
CA ASN A 2 -6.15 -10.86 -13.14
C ASN A 2 -5.40 -10.04 -12.10
N GLY A 3 -6.12 -9.11 -11.51
CA GLY A 3 -5.62 -8.33 -10.40
C GLY A 3 -6.61 -8.35 -9.26
N VAL A 4 -6.32 -7.57 -8.24
CA VAL A 4 -7.17 -7.48 -7.06
C VAL A 4 -7.35 -6.01 -6.72
N ILE A 5 -8.60 -5.60 -6.58
CA ILE A 5 -8.88 -4.26 -6.07
C ILE A 5 -8.95 -4.35 -4.55
N ILE A 6 -8.23 -3.45 -3.90
CA ILE A 6 -8.16 -3.39 -2.45
C ILE A 6 -8.85 -2.11 -2.00
N ILE A 7 -9.87 -2.25 -1.18
CA ILE A 7 -10.61 -1.13 -0.63
C ILE A 7 -10.41 -1.18 0.88
N TYR A 8 -9.87 -0.11 1.44
CA TYR A 8 -9.55 -0.11 2.87
C TYR A 8 -9.89 1.23 3.51
N ARG A 9 -10.06 1.20 4.83
CA ARG A 9 -10.45 2.38 5.59
C ARG A 9 -9.79 2.30 6.98
N ILE A 10 -9.17 3.40 7.41
CA ILE A 10 -8.44 3.42 8.68
C ILE A 10 -9.07 4.36 9.72
N ARG A 11 -10.18 5.00 9.41
CA ARG A 11 -10.73 6.04 10.30
C ARG A 11 -11.10 5.54 11.69
N ASN A 12 -11.34 4.24 11.85
CA ASN A 12 -11.68 3.66 13.14
C ASN A 12 -10.47 3.23 13.96
N LEU A 13 -9.27 3.47 13.46
CA LEU A 13 -8.05 3.18 14.21
C LEU A 13 -7.72 4.33 15.16
N PRO A 14 -7.13 4.04 16.33
CA PRO A 14 -6.60 5.10 17.18
C PRO A 14 -5.54 5.92 16.43
N GLN A 15 -5.39 7.18 16.78
CA GLN A 15 -4.49 8.09 16.08
C GLN A 15 -3.05 7.56 16.00
N ALA A 16 -2.53 7.01 17.09
CA ALA A 16 -1.18 6.46 17.09
C ALA A 16 -1.02 5.32 16.09
N LYS A 17 -2.06 4.49 15.96
CA LYS A 17 -2.03 3.38 15.00
C LYS A 17 -2.17 3.87 13.57
N LYS A 18 -2.94 4.95 13.34
CA LYS A 18 -3.03 5.55 12.00
C LYS A 18 -1.67 6.02 11.53
N VAL A 19 -0.92 6.67 12.41
CA VAL A 19 0.41 7.16 12.07
C VAL A 19 1.34 6.00 11.75
N LYS A 20 1.35 4.99 12.59
CA LYS A 20 2.21 3.82 12.39
C LYS A 20 1.83 3.09 11.10
N PHE A 21 0.54 2.88 10.88
CA PHE A 21 0.06 2.25 9.65
C PHE A 21 0.56 3.03 8.42
N GLY A 22 0.38 4.34 8.43
CA GLY A 22 0.80 5.17 7.31
C GLY A 22 2.28 5.06 7.01
N ARG A 23 3.11 5.06 8.03
CA ARG A 23 4.55 4.95 7.87
C ARG A 23 4.95 3.59 7.29
N GLU A 24 4.39 2.52 7.85
CA GLU A 24 4.73 1.17 7.40
C GLU A 24 4.13 0.86 6.03
N PHE A 25 3.03 1.51 5.70
CA PHE A 25 2.36 1.28 4.42
C PHE A 25 2.99 2.08 3.28
N ARG A 26 3.15 3.38 3.47
CA ARG A 26 3.64 4.27 2.40
C ARG A 26 5.12 4.57 2.48
N GLY A 27 5.74 4.26 3.61
CA GLY A 27 7.11 4.69 3.85
C GLY A 27 7.15 6.13 4.37
N TYR A 28 8.30 6.55 4.80
CA TYR A 28 8.47 7.90 5.32
C TYR A 28 9.95 8.27 5.33
N THR A 29 10.21 9.57 5.42
CA THR A 29 11.58 10.07 5.57
C THR A 29 11.88 10.23 7.04
N ASP A 30 12.91 9.51 7.48
CA ASP A 30 13.37 9.56 8.87
C ASP A 30 14.51 10.57 8.96
N LYS A 31 14.36 11.54 9.86
CA LYS A 31 15.37 12.58 10.05
C LYS A 31 16.07 12.35 11.38
N SER A 32 17.38 12.37 11.33
CA SER A 32 18.18 12.17 12.53
C SER A 32 19.16 13.34 12.68
N ASN A 33 19.73 13.45 13.89
CA ASN A 33 20.76 14.45 14.19
C ASN A 33 20.27 15.88 13.87
N ARG A 34 19.04 16.20 14.34
CA ARG A 34 18.40 17.50 14.15
C ARG A 34 18.20 17.84 12.68
N GLY A 35 17.92 16.81 11.88
CA GLY A 35 17.65 17.02 10.47
C GLY A 35 18.86 17.06 9.57
N GLN A 36 20.06 16.83 10.13
CA GLN A 36 21.28 16.80 9.32
C GLN A 36 21.34 15.59 8.40
N TYR A 37 20.71 14.48 8.81
CA TYR A 37 20.68 13.25 8.03
C TYR A 37 19.24 12.87 7.77
N GLU A 38 18.96 12.47 6.55
CA GLU A 38 17.64 12.00 6.16
C GLU A 38 17.79 10.61 5.54
N TYR A 39 16.93 9.70 5.99
CA TYR A 39 16.89 8.34 5.48
C TYR A 39 15.47 8.03 5.09
N TYR A 40 15.29 7.51 3.88
CA TYR A 40 13.98 7.05 3.47
C TYR A 40 13.75 5.63 3.99
N ARG A 41 12.64 5.44 4.69
CA ARG A 41 12.23 4.12 5.18
C ARG A 41 11.13 3.62 4.26
N LYS A 42 11.40 2.51 3.58
CA LYS A 42 10.43 1.95 2.64
C LYS A 42 9.19 1.44 3.34
N GLY A 43 8.05 1.65 2.71
CA GLY A 43 6.79 1.06 3.16
C GLY A 43 6.40 -0.09 2.27
N LEU A 44 5.29 -0.74 2.61
CA LEU A 44 4.82 -1.88 1.84
C LEU A 44 4.54 -1.51 0.38
N LEU A 45 3.99 -0.32 0.14
CA LEU A 45 3.68 0.11 -1.22
C LEU A 45 4.91 0.32 -2.09
N ASP A 46 6.08 0.50 -1.48
CA ASP A 46 7.32 0.56 -2.24
C ASP A 46 7.72 -0.81 -2.78
N GLU A 47 7.24 -1.87 -2.16
CA GLU A 47 7.56 -3.25 -2.55
C GLU A 47 6.52 -3.88 -3.47
N ILE A 48 5.30 -3.37 -3.43
CA ILE A 48 4.19 -3.93 -4.19
C ILE A 48 3.81 -2.99 -5.32
N PRO A 49 3.94 -3.41 -6.58
CA PRO A 49 3.43 -2.61 -7.69
C PRO A 49 1.94 -2.37 -7.51
N HIS A 50 1.51 -1.13 -7.68
CA HIS A 50 0.11 -0.79 -7.44
C HIS A 50 -0.32 0.40 -8.30
N ARG A 51 -1.62 0.48 -8.52
CA ARG A 51 -2.24 1.63 -9.14
C ARG A 51 -3.22 2.22 -8.15
N LYS A 52 -3.00 3.46 -7.77
CA LYS A 52 -3.89 4.15 -6.84
C LYS A 52 -5.00 4.85 -7.63
N PHE A 53 -6.24 4.66 -7.19
CA PHE A 53 -7.36 5.34 -7.82
C PHE A 53 -7.77 6.55 -7.00
N ILE A 54 -8.46 6.29 -5.91
CA ILE A 54 -8.86 7.32 -4.97
C ILE A 54 -8.40 6.88 -3.59
N ARG A 55 -8.56 7.74 -2.61
CA ARG A 55 -8.15 7.43 -1.26
C ARG A 55 -8.81 6.14 -0.77
N GLY A 56 -7.98 5.21 -0.34
CA GLY A 56 -8.48 3.93 0.17
C GLY A 56 -8.77 2.88 -0.89
N VAL A 57 -8.43 3.15 -2.15
CA VAL A 57 -8.67 2.18 -3.23
C VAL A 57 -7.40 1.98 -4.04
N LEU A 58 -6.92 0.74 -4.07
CA LEU A 58 -5.70 0.36 -4.79
C LEU A 58 -5.97 -0.84 -5.68
N LEU A 59 -5.22 -0.93 -6.76
CA LEU A 59 -5.21 -2.11 -7.62
C LEU A 59 -3.82 -2.72 -7.54
N ILE A 60 -3.76 -4.03 -7.31
CA ILE A 60 -2.50 -4.76 -7.23
C ILE A 60 -2.59 -6.02 -8.08
N LYS A 61 -1.44 -6.67 -8.27
CA LYS A 61 -1.42 -7.96 -8.95
C LYS A 61 -1.97 -9.04 -8.01
N ARG A 62 -2.51 -10.08 -8.60
CA ARG A 62 -3.07 -11.18 -7.83
C ARG A 62 -2.04 -11.82 -6.91
N GLU A 63 -0.80 -11.91 -7.36
CA GLU A 63 0.26 -12.55 -6.59
C GLU A 63 0.61 -11.80 -5.30
N ASP A 64 0.25 -10.52 -5.21
CA ASP A 64 0.53 -9.70 -4.03
C ASP A 64 -0.64 -9.63 -3.06
N ARG A 65 -1.74 -10.34 -3.35
CA ARG A 65 -2.96 -10.25 -2.57
C ARG A 65 -2.76 -10.65 -1.10
N GLU A 66 -2.13 -11.78 -0.87
CA GLU A 66 -1.97 -12.26 0.50
C GLU A 66 -1.08 -11.35 1.32
N LYS A 67 0.01 -10.89 0.73
CA LYS A 67 0.91 -9.99 1.42
C LYS A 67 0.20 -8.70 1.84
N MET A 68 -0.63 -8.17 0.95
CA MET A 68 -1.40 -6.97 1.24
C MET A 68 -2.43 -7.21 2.33
N LEU A 69 -3.19 -8.30 2.24
CA LEU A 69 -4.23 -8.59 3.22
C LEU A 69 -3.65 -8.92 4.59
N ASP A 70 -2.52 -9.61 4.65
CA ASP A 70 -1.87 -9.91 5.92
C ASP A 70 -1.42 -8.64 6.62
N PHE A 71 -0.89 -7.70 5.85
CA PHE A 71 -0.48 -6.40 6.39
C PHE A 71 -1.69 -5.66 6.98
N MET A 72 -2.79 -5.62 6.22
CA MET A 72 -4.01 -4.95 6.69
C MET A 72 -4.55 -5.59 7.96
N LYS A 73 -4.53 -6.91 8.03
CA LYS A 73 -5.02 -7.63 9.22
C LYS A 73 -4.15 -7.35 10.43
N GLU A 74 -2.85 -7.24 10.24
CA GLU A 74 -1.93 -6.96 11.33
C GLU A 74 -2.27 -5.65 12.00
N TYR A 75 -2.68 -4.65 11.24
CA TYR A 75 -3.06 -3.34 11.76
C TYR A 75 -4.54 -3.24 12.07
N LYS A 76 -5.30 -4.33 11.90
CA LYS A 76 -6.74 -4.35 12.12
C LYS A 76 -7.48 -3.30 11.28
N VAL A 77 -7.01 -3.13 10.06
CA VAL A 77 -7.63 -2.21 9.10
C VAL A 77 -8.83 -2.88 8.46
N GLU A 78 -9.91 -2.13 8.32
CA GLU A 78 -11.05 -2.62 7.57
C GLU A 78 -10.66 -2.70 6.10
N VAL A 79 -10.78 -3.88 5.51
CA VAL A 79 -10.32 -4.09 4.14
C VAL A 79 -11.25 -5.03 3.39
N HIS A 80 -11.45 -4.73 2.12
CA HIS A 80 -12.21 -5.58 1.19
C HIS A 80 -11.36 -5.82 -0.03
N ALA A 81 -11.40 -7.03 -0.56
CA ALA A 81 -10.63 -7.40 -1.73
C ALA A 81 -11.54 -8.08 -2.74
N ARG A 82 -11.39 -7.70 -4.01
CA ARG A 82 -12.17 -8.32 -5.09
C ARG A 82 -11.25 -8.56 -6.28
N ASN A 83 -11.43 -9.72 -6.89
CA ASN A 83 -10.70 -10.02 -8.11
C ASN A 83 -11.26 -9.20 -9.26
N VAL A 84 -10.39 -8.70 -10.10
CA VAL A 84 -10.78 -7.93 -11.28
C VAL A 84 -9.92 -8.34 -12.45
N GLU A 85 -10.42 -8.14 -13.65
CA GLU A 85 -9.62 -8.34 -14.83
C GLU A 85 -8.86 -7.04 -15.11
N LEU A 86 -7.57 -7.16 -15.37
CA LEU A 86 -6.73 -5.99 -15.62
C LEU A 86 -6.91 -5.50 -17.05
N THR A 87 -7.05 -4.20 -17.20
CA THR A 87 -7.05 -3.58 -18.54
C THR A 87 -5.60 -3.45 -19.01
N PRO A 88 -5.39 -3.23 -20.33
CA PRO A 88 -4.03 -2.96 -20.82
C PRO A 88 -3.34 -1.82 -20.06
N LYS A 89 -4.09 -0.79 -19.71
CA LYS A 89 -3.52 0.34 -18.98
C LYS A 89 -3.10 -0.08 -17.58
N ASP A 90 -3.90 -0.92 -16.91
CA ASP A 90 -3.55 -1.44 -15.60
C ASP A 90 -2.25 -2.23 -15.67
N ILE A 91 -2.14 -3.10 -16.68
CA ILE A 91 -0.96 -3.94 -16.84
C ILE A 91 0.27 -3.06 -17.07
N GLU A 92 0.15 -2.03 -17.87
CA GLU A 92 1.25 -1.11 -18.12
C GLU A 92 1.73 -0.45 -16.83
N ILE A 93 0.79 0.07 -16.04
CA ILE A 93 1.14 0.77 -14.81
C ILE A 93 1.78 -0.17 -13.79
N LEU A 94 1.22 -1.37 -13.63
CA LEU A 94 1.76 -2.34 -12.68
C LEU A 94 3.11 -2.90 -13.13
N SER A 95 3.38 -2.91 -14.42
CA SER A 95 4.63 -3.45 -14.95
C SER A 95 5.77 -2.44 -15.00
N THR A 96 5.47 -1.15 -15.10
CA THR A 96 6.50 -0.12 -15.20
C THR A 96 7.06 0.31 -13.86
N ARG A 97 6.47 -0.19 -12.77
CA ARG A 97 6.96 0.16 -11.45
C ARG A 97 8.24 -0.61 -11.17
N GLU A 98 9.34 0.09 -11.30
CA GLU A 98 10.65 -0.49 -11.07
C GLU A 98 11.04 -0.31 -9.61
N SER A 99 11.65 -1.32 -9.09
CA SER A 99 12.19 -1.26 -7.74
C SER A 99 13.55 -0.58 -7.74
#